data_216c637791378c7c3315c5e32aadf6bc
#
_entry.id   216c637791378c7c3315c5e32aadf6bc
#
_cell.length_a   1.000
_cell.length_b   1.000
_cell.length_c   1.000
_cell.angle_alpha   90.00
_cell.angle_beta   90.00
_cell.angle_gamma   90.00
#
_symmetry.space_group_name_H-M   'P 1'
#
loop_
_entity.id
_entity.type
_entity.pdbx_description
1 polymer ?
#
loop_
_entity_poly.entity_id
_entity_poly.type
_entity_poly.pdbx_seq_one_letter_code
_entity_poly.pdbx_strand_id
1 'polypeptide(L)'
;MAIDHTYSTMATAFPDGRMTGLTTERYMNGVSENSSKLGNIWTQDADFVINQLDQLNRDAFKGKLDMDNIGMMGHSFGGATAFNAAYSNPKIKAGINMDGSLYNVNGKQAISKPFLFMESSSFMNIKDKALSGKVSDEEIKNSGLTKEEFKKMIEERKQEYKIIDQASMVYIEGTEHYNFTDLQLYSKLLKQLSMTGDIDGERNANIVNRYVLDFFNKHLKETGGGLISKPNPSYPEVKFPKE
;
A
#
# COMPACT_ATOMS: atom_id res chain seq x y z
N MET A 1 -11.43 -5.85 -9.54
CA MET A 1 -11.22 -4.77 -10.55
C MET A 1 -9.89 -4.11 -10.27
N ALA A 2 -9.07 -3.82 -11.26
CA ALA A 2 -7.86 -3.01 -11.13
C ALA A 2 -8.09 -1.62 -11.73
N ILE A 3 -7.48 -0.60 -11.13
CA ILE A 3 -7.55 0.80 -11.60
C ILE A 3 -6.19 1.14 -12.20
N ASP A 4 -6.19 1.58 -13.46
CA ASP A 4 -5.03 2.13 -14.13
C ASP A 4 -5.10 3.66 -14.10
N HIS A 5 -4.10 4.27 -13.51
CA HIS A 5 -4.00 5.73 -13.41
C HIS A 5 -3.28 6.28 -14.63
N THR A 6 -4.04 6.60 -15.66
CA THR A 6 -3.55 7.14 -16.94
C THR A 6 -2.54 8.28 -16.73
N TYR A 7 -1.45 8.29 -17.49
CA TYR A 7 -0.29 9.19 -17.39
C TYR A 7 0.59 9.00 -16.14
N SER A 8 0.22 8.09 -15.23
CA SER A 8 0.98 7.77 -14.04
C SER A 8 1.55 6.36 -14.06
N THR A 9 1.26 5.59 -15.10
CA THR A 9 1.79 4.25 -15.38
C THR A 9 2.74 4.28 -16.57
N MET A 10 3.59 3.26 -16.70
CA MET A 10 4.56 3.18 -17.80
C MET A 10 3.88 3.22 -19.16
N ALA A 11 2.74 2.56 -19.30
CA ALA A 11 1.90 2.61 -20.50
C ALA A 11 0.46 2.27 -20.15
N THR A 12 -0.48 3.07 -20.64
CA THR A 12 -1.93 2.79 -20.64
C THR A 12 -2.39 2.55 -22.06
N ALA A 13 -2.98 1.39 -22.32
CA ALA A 13 -3.60 1.05 -23.61
C ALA A 13 -5.12 1.23 -23.53
N PHE A 14 -5.68 2.01 -24.41
CA PHE A 14 -7.13 2.24 -24.51
C PHE A 14 -7.79 1.27 -25.50
N PRO A 15 -9.09 0.96 -25.32
CA PRO A 15 -9.81 0.06 -26.23
C PRO A 15 -9.86 0.52 -27.70
N ASP A 16 -9.68 1.82 -27.96
CA ASP A 16 -9.62 2.41 -29.29
C ASP A 16 -8.23 2.34 -29.95
N GLY A 17 -7.27 1.66 -29.31
CA GLY A 17 -5.89 1.48 -29.76
C GLY A 17 -4.96 2.63 -29.44
N ARG A 18 -5.42 3.71 -28.80
CA ARG A 18 -4.51 4.75 -28.29
C ARG A 18 -3.66 4.20 -27.16
N MET A 19 -2.44 4.69 -27.09
CA MET A 19 -1.53 4.44 -25.96
C MET A 19 -1.03 5.77 -25.39
N THR A 20 -0.93 5.82 -24.09
CA THR A 20 -0.27 6.92 -23.37
C THR A 20 0.80 6.34 -22.46
N GLY A 21 1.86 7.10 -22.24
CA GLY A 21 2.95 6.73 -21.33
C GLY A 21 3.05 7.69 -20.15
N LEU A 22 4.04 7.40 -19.32
CA LEU A 22 4.38 8.22 -18.18
C LEU A 22 4.77 9.63 -18.63
N THR A 23 4.17 10.66 -18.03
CA THR A 23 4.60 12.05 -18.26
C THR A 23 5.63 12.43 -17.20
N THR A 24 6.88 12.64 -17.65
CA THR A 24 8.05 12.93 -16.80
C THR A 24 7.87 14.15 -15.89
N GLU A 25 7.09 15.14 -16.29
CA GLU A 25 6.81 16.33 -15.47
C GLU A 25 6.11 16.03 -14.14
N ARG A 26 5.39 14.90 -14.05
CA ARG A 26 4.69 14.48 -12.82
C ARG A 26 5.60 13.82 -11.80
N TYR A 27 6.73 13.26 -12.22
CA TYR A 27 7.60 12.44 -11.36
C TYR A 27 8.90 13.13 -10.90
N MET A 28 9.38 14.17 -11.60
CA MET A 28 10.76 14.64 -11.44
C MET A 28 10.95 15.87 -10.53
N ASN A 29 9.90 16.55 -10.09
CA ASN A 29 10.04 17.81 -9.35
C ASN A 29 9.58 17.68 -7.87
N GLY A 30 10.44 17.11 -7.01
CA GLY A 30 10.29 17.17 -5.55
C GLY A 30 9.27 16.17 -4.98
N VAL A 31 9.77 15.17 -4.27
CA VAL A 31 9.01 13.96 -3.86
C VAL A 31 7.80 14.25 -2.97
N SER A 32 7.79 15.24 -2.08
CA SER A 32 6.69 15.40 -1.12
C SER A 32 5.51 16.25 -1.63
N GLU A 33 5.75 17.37 -2.28
CA GLU A 33 4.65 18.25 -2.75
C GLU A 33 3.94 17.67 -3.97
N ASN A 34 4.68 17.01 -4.86
CA ASN A 34 4.12 16.32 -6.02
C ASN A 34 3.39 15.02 -5.65
N SER A 35 3.85 14.30 -4.61
CA SER A 35 3.17 13.12 -4.10
C SER A 35 1.76 13.45 -3.59
N SER A 36 1.60 14.56 -2.89
CA SER A 36 0.28 15.00 -2.41
C SER A 36 -0.67 15.36 -3.55
N LYS A 37 -0.18 16.07 -4.57
CA LYS A 37 -0.99 16.43 -5.76
C LYS A 37 -1.38 15.19 -6.57
N LEU A 38 -0.42 14.32 -6.86
CA LEU A 38 -0.65 13.09 -7.58
C LEU A 38 -1.58 12.15 -6.80
N GLY A 39 -1.36 12.05 -5.50
CA GLY A 39 -2.19 11.24 -4.62
C GLY A 39 -3.64 11.69 -4.56
N ASN A 40 -3.89 13.00 -4.61
CA ASN A 40 -5.26 13.52 -4.73
C ASN A 40 -5.91 13.09 -6.05
N ILE A 41 -5.16 13.10 -7.16
CA ILE A 41 -5.66 12.64 -8.46
C ILE A 41 -6.02 11.15 -8.37
N TRP A 42 -5.13 10.31 -7.87
CA TRP A 42 -5.38 8.87 -7.75
C TRP A 42 -6.55 8.56 -6.82
N THR A 43 -6.69 9.30 -5.74
CA THR A 43 -7.85 9.17 -4.84
C THR A 43 -9.16 9.53 -5.55
N GLN A 44 -9.15 10.61 -6.34
CA GLN A 44 -10.32 11.03 -7.15
C GLN A 44 -10.64 10.00 -8.26
N ASP A 45 -9.63 9.42 -8.91
CA ASP A 45 -9.81 8.35 -9.88
C ASP A 45 -10.49 7.13 -9.23
N ALA A 46 -10.05 6.76 -8.02
CA ALA A 46 -10.67 5.67 -7.26
C ALA A 46 -12.13 5.98 -6.92
N ASP A 47 -12.42 7.19 -6.44
CA ASP A 47 -13.78 7.64 -6.15
C ASP A 47 -14.65 7.66 -7.40
N PHE A 48 -14.12 8.11 -8.51
CA PHE A 48 -14.82 8.07 -9.82
C PHE A 48 -15.19 6.63 -10.19
N VAL A 49 -14.22 5.71 -10.15
CA VAL A 49 -14.45 4.30 -10.47
C VAL A 49 -15.53 3.70 -9.57
N ILE A 50 -15.44 3.91 -8.24
CA ILE A 50 -16.42 3.40 -7.27
C ILE A 50 -17.83 3.94 -7.56
N ASN A 51 -17.94 5.22 -7.95
CA ASN A 51 -19.22 5.81 -8.30
C ASN A 51 -19.80 5.24 -9.62
N GLN A 52 -18.94 4.82 -10.55
CA GLN A 52 -19.38 4.17 -11.79
C GLN A 52 -19.78 2.70 -11.57
N LEU A 53 -19.36 2.05 -10.49
CA LEU A 53 -19.68 0.64 -10.23
C LEU A 53 -21.18 0.39 -10.11
N ASP A 54 -21.94 1.33 -9.55
CA ASP A 54 -23.40 1.20 -9.45
C ASP A 54 -24.07 1.06 -10.84
N GLN A 55 -23.63 1.89 -11.79
CA GLN A 55 -24.14 1.81 -13.16
C GLN A 55 -23.64 0.54 -13.86
N LEU A 56 -22.34 0.25 -13.77
CA LEU A 56 -21.75 -0.96 -14.34
C LEU A 56 -22.41 -2.22 -13.78
N ASN A 57 -22.77 -2.22 -12.49
CA ASN A 57 -23.45 -3.34 -11.86
C ASN A 57 -24.83 -3.57 -12.47
N ARG A 58 -25.58 -2.51 -12.77
CA ARG A 58 -26.88 -2.63 -13.46
C ARG A 58 -26.72 -3.09 -14.91
N ASP A 59 -25.80 -2.47 -15.63
CA ASP A 59 -25.71 -2.62 -17.09
C ASP A 59 -24.90 -3.85 -17.52
N ALA A 60 -23.66 -3.98 -17.03
CA ALA A 60 -22.72 -5.00 -17.44
C ALA A 60 -22.70 -6.23 -16.53
N PHE A 61 -22.70 -6.02 -15.21
CA PHE A 61 -22.58 -7.11 -14.24
C PHE A 61 -23.91 -7.69 -13.79
N LYS A 62 -25.06 -7.10 -14.20
CA LYS A 62 -26.41 -7.62 -13.94
C LYS A 62 -26.68 -7.92 -12.45
N GLY A 63 -26.26 -7.04 -11.57
CA GLY A 63 -26.44 -7.16 -10.12
C GLY A 63 -25.48 -8.13 -9.42
N LYS A 64 -24.37 -8.55 -10.07
CA LYS A 64 -23.41 -9.51 -9.49
C LYS A 64 -22.37 -8.90 -8.56
N LEU A 65 -22.25 -7.55 -8.53
CA LEU A 65 -21.34 -6.87 -7.61
C LEU A 65 -22.06 -6.62 -6.29
N ASP A 66 -21.39 -6.97 -5.20
CA ASP A 66 -21.83 -6.60 -3.85
C ASP A 66 -21.36 -5.17 -3.56
N MET A 67 -22.27 -4.21 -3.76
CA MET A 67 -21.98 -2.79 -3.62
C MET A 67 -21.96 -2.31 -2.16
N ASP A 68 -22.43 -3.13 -1.22
CA ASP A 68 -22.42 -2.82 0.21
C ASP A 68 -21.11 -3.22 0.87
N ASN A 69 -20.31 -4.09 0.22
CA ASN A 69 -19.08 -4.66 0.74
C ASN A 69 -17.87 -4.39 -0.15
N ILE A 70 -17.57 -3.11 -0.41
CA ILE A 70 -16.42 -2.70 -1.21
C ILE A 70 -15.17 -2.67 -0.34
N GLY A 71 -14.14 -3.44 -0.74
CA GLY A 71 -12.78 -3.34 -0.23
C GLY A 71 -11.84 -2.70 -1.27
N MET A 72 -10.80 -2.03 -0.79
CA MET A 72 -9.77 -1.45 -1.65
C MET A 72 -8.38 -1.83 -1.17
N MET A 73 -7.49 -2.18 -2.10
CA MET A 73 -6.10 -2.48 -1.78
C MET A 73 -5.15 -1.95 -2.86
N GLY A 74 -3.91 -1.79 -2.48
CA GLY A 74 -2.85 -1.41 -3.43
C GLY A 74 -1.46 -1.61 -2.88
N HIS A 75 -0.49 -1.64 -3.79
CA HIS A 75 0.93 -1.68 -3.48
C HIS A 75 1.54 -0.28 -3.60
N SER A 76 2.49 0.05 -2.71
CA SER A 76 3.25 1.30 -2.79
C SER A 76 2.32 2.54 -2.80
N PHE A 77 2.44 3.40 -3.78
CA PHE A 77 1.57 4.57 -3.96
C PHE A 77 0.09 4.21 -4.10
N GLY A 78 -0.22 3.05 -4.71
CA GLY A 78 -1.58 2.50 -4.75
C GLY A 78 -2.10 2.10 -3.37
N GLY A 79 -1.25 1.62 -2.46
CA GLY A 79 -1.59 1.33 -1.07
C GLY A 79 -1.92 2.61 -0.28
N ALA A 80 -1.12 3.66 -0.46
CA ALA A 80 -1.40 4.98 0.09
C ALA A 80 -2.70 5.58 -0.47
N THR A 81 -2.99 5.34 -1.74
CA THR A 81 -4.26 5.72 -2.37
C THR A 81 -5.43 4.95 -1.76
N ALA A 82 -5.28 3.64 -1.56
CA ALA A 82 -6.31 2.82 -0.88
C ALA A 82 -6.61 3.34 0.53
N PHE A 83 -5.58 3.77 1.28
CA PHE A 83 -5.76 4.40 2.58
C PHE A 83 -6.55 5.71 2.48
N ASN A 84 -6.15 6.63 1.62
CA ASN A 84 -6.81 7.93 1.48
C ASN A 84 -8.25 7.79 0.98
N ALA A 85 -8.49 6.90 0.02
CA ALA A 85 -9.84 6.61 -0.46
C ALA A 85 -10.70 5.96 0.63
N ALA A 86 -10.19 4.99 1.38
CA ALA A 86 -10.92 4.39 2.50
C ALA A 86 -11.22 5.42 3.60
N TYR A 87 -10.29 6.36 3.84
CA TYR A 87 -10.48 7.42 4.82
C TYR A 87 -11.65 8.35 4.47
N SER A 88 -11.80 8.73 3.20
CA SER A 88 -12.77 9.73 2.74
C SER A 88 -14.07 9.14 2.19
N ASN A 89 -14.05 7.98 1.54
CA ASN A 89 -15.19 7.42 0.84
C ASN A 89 -15.97 6.42 1.72
N PRO A 90 -17.23 6.72 2.10
CA PRO A 90 -18.03 5.85 2.98
C PRO A 90 -18.42 4.50 2.36
N LYS A 91 -18.35 4.35 1.03
CA LYS A 91 -18.63 3.09 0.34
C LYS A 91 -17.53 2.05 0.56
N ILE A 92 -16.28 2.47 0.80
CA ILE A 92 -15.18 1.56 1.12
C ILE A 92 -15.32 1.13 2.58
N LYS A 93 -15.44 -0.17 2.81
CA LYS A 93 -15.63 -0.75 4.15
C LYS A 93 -14.36 -1.24 4.81
N ALA A 94 -13.38 -1.67 4.00
CA ALA A 94 -12.07 -2.15 4.48
C ALA A 94 -10.99 -1.85 3.45
N GLY A 95 -9.73 -1.73 3.89
CA GLY A 95 -8.61 -1.47 2.97
C GLY A 95 -7.32 -2.15 3.36
N ILE A 96 -6.42 -2.31 2.38
CA ILE A 96 -5.07 -2.83 2.58
C ILE A 96 -4.06 -1.94 1.87
N ASN A 97 -3.00 -1.59 2.59
CA ASN A 97 -1.79 -0.98 2.06
C ASN A 97 -0.66 -2.01 2.08
N MET A 98 -0.08 -2.30 0.93
CA MET A 98 1.10 -3.14 0.81
C MET A 98 2.33 -2.28 0.56
N ASP A 99 3.12 -2.08 1.60
CA ASP A 99 4.44 -1.41 1.62
C ASP A 99 4.43 0.02 1.04
N GLY A 100 3.35 0.77 1.28
CA GLY A 100 3.17 2.13 0.76
C GLY A 100 3.29 3.19 1.84
N SER A 101 4.12 4.20 1.57
CA SER A 101 4.20 5.41 2.39
C SER A 101 2.98 6.29 2.18
N LEU A 102 2.37 6.73 3.25
CA LEU A 102 1.18 7.57 3.17
C LEU A 102 1.52 9.00 2.70
N TYR A 103 0.58 9.63 2.05
CA TYR A 103 0.61 11.06 1.73
C TYR A 103 -0.63 11.76 2.32
N ASN A 104 -0.59 13.07 2.44
CA ASN A 104 -1.68 13.88 3.00
C ASN A 104 -2.10 13.45 4.41
N VAL A 105 -1.13 13.14 5.27
CA VAL A 105 -1.40 12.67 6.62
C VAL A 105 -1.64 13.80 7.63
N ASN A 106 -1.18 15.01 7.34
CA ASN A 106 -1.27 16.14 8.24
C ASN A 106 -2.73 16.47 8.59
N GLY A 107 -3.01 16.55 9.90
CA GLY A 107 -4.34 16.84 10.43
C GLY A 107 -5.34 15.68 10.36
N LYS A 108 -4.96 14.50 9.87
CA LYS A 108 -5.79 13.31 9.93
C LYS A 108 -5.73 12.67 11.31
N GLN A 109 -6.87 12.16 11.76
CA GLN A 109 -6.96 11.27 12.91
C GLN A 109 -6.77 9.82 12.46
N ALA A 110 -6.64 8.90 13.41
CA ALA A 110 -6.58 7.47 13.13
C ALA A 110 -7.79 7.02 12.29
N ILE A 111 -7.54 6.11 11.34
CA ILE A 111 -8.60 5.58 10.48
C ILE A 111 -9.57 4.75 11.31
N SER A 112 -10.87 5.04 11.18
CA SER A 112 -11.94 4.33 11.94
C SER A 112 -12.40 3.04 11.26
N LYS A 113 -12.03 2.80 10.02
CA LYS A 113 -12.39 1.60 9.26
C LYS A 113 -11.34 0.51 9.42
N PRO A 114 -11.72 -0.76 9.28
CA PRO A 114 -10.74 -1.84 9.19
C PRO A 114 -9.71 -1.57 8.10
N PHE A 115 -8.45 -1.54 8.50
CA PHE A 115 -7.35 -1.31 7.57
C PHE A 115 -6.14 -2.16 7.95
N LEU A 116 -5.54 -2.84 6.96
CA LEU A 116 -4.36 -3.67 7.14
C LEU A 116 -3.16 -3.02 6.44
N PHE A 117 -2.07 -2.88 7.18
CA PHE A 117 -0.75 -2.57 6.62
C PHE A 117 0.07 -3.85 6.55
N MET A 118 0.51 -4.19 5.35
CA MET A 118 1.46 -5.28 5.09
C MET A 118 2.78 -4.65 4.68
N GLU A 119 3.80 -4.82 5.50
CA GLU A 119 5.03 -4.05 5.40
C GLU A 119 6.23 -4.97 5.16
N SER A 120 7.20 -4.47 4.40
CA SER A 120 8.50 -5.14 4.21
C SER A 120 9.39 -5.07 5.45
N SER A 121 10.42 -5.90 5.48
CA SER A 121 11.43 -5.87 6.54
C SER A 121 12.15 -4.52 6.61
N SER A 122 12.41 -3.90 5.48
CA SER A 122 13.03 -2.57 5.41
C SER A 122 12.14 -1.50 6.03
N PHE A 123 10.83 -1.56 5.81
CA PHE A 123 9.89 -0.62 6.39
C PHE A 123 9.83 -0.74 7.92
N MET A 124 9.90 -1.95 8.45
CA MET A 124 9.97 -2.19 9.90
C MET A 124 11.18 -1.47 10.53
N ASN A 125 12.35 -1.58 9.92
CA ASN A 125 13.56 -0.92 10.40
C ASN A 125 13.42 0.62 10.39
N ILE A 126 12.80 1.19 9.34
CA ILE A 126 12.53 2.64 9.26
C ILE A 126 11.56 3.06 10.37
N LYS A 127 10.54 2.27 10.67
CA LYS A 127 9.61 2.53 11.77
C LYS A 127 10.30 2.63 13.11
N ASP A 128 11.09 1.62 13.47
CA ASP A 128 11.79 1.58 14.75
C ASP A 128 12.71 2.79 14.91
N LYS A 129 13.39 3.21 13.86
CA LYS A 129 14.21 4.43 13.82
C LYS A 129 13.38 5.70 13.95
N ALA A 130 12.27 5.79 13.22
CA ALA A 130 11.36 6.93 13.31
C ALA A 130 10.82 7.12 14.73
N LEU A 131 10.39 6.03 15.37
CA LEU A 131 9.84 6.07 16.73
C LEU A 131 10.89 6.37 17.78
N SER A 132 12.08 5.74 17.68
CA SER A 132 13.16 5.92 18.67
C SER A 132 13.94 7.23 18.52
N GLY A 133 13.85 7.90 17.38
CA GLY A 133 14.66 9.08 17.04
C GLY A 133 16.17 8.79 16.95
N LYS A 134 16.55 7.52 16.94
CA LYS A 134 17.96 7.08 16.88
C LYS A 134 18.34 6.85 15.43
N VAL A 135 19.02 7.83 14.84
CA VAL A 135 19.56 7.75 13.48
C VAL A 135 21.02 8.12 13.54
N SER A 136 21.89 7.27 12.99
CA SER A 136 23.31 7.54 12.91
C SER A 136 23.65 8.45 11.72
N ASP A 137 24.77 9.18 11.83
CA ASP A 137 25.28 10.00 10.72
C ASP A 137 25.62 9.15 9.48
N GLU A 138 25.98 7.88 9.67
CA GLU A 138 26.25 6.93 8.59
C GLU A 138 24.96 6.57 7.82
N GLU A 139 23.85 6.37 8.51
CA GLU A 139 22.55 6.09 7.88
C GLU A 139 22.06 7.29 7.08
N ILE A 140 22.24 8.51 7.60
CA ILE A 140 21.90 9.73 6.86
C ILE A 140 22.75 9.80 5.57
N LYS A 141 24.05 9.55 5.68
CA LYS A 141 24.96 9.54 4.51
C LYS A 141 24.56 8.49 3.47
N ASN A 142 24.20 7.29 3.92
CA ASN A 142 23.81 6.18 3.05
C ASN A 142 22.44 6.40 2.37
N SER A 143 21.55 7.22 2.97
CA SER A 143 20.27 7.56 2.36
C SER A 143 20.37 8.50 1.15
N GLY A 144 21.52 9.16 0.96
CA GLY A 144 21.70 10.19 -0.07
C GLY A 144 20.95 11.50 0.19
N LEU A 145 20.29 11.62 1.36
CA LEU A 145 19.57 12.82 1.78
C LEU A 145 20.44 13.76 2.61
N THR A 146 20.13 15.03 2.60
CA THR A 146 20.66 15.98 3.58
C THR A 146 20.10 15.67 4.97
N LYS A 147 20.75 16.18 5.99
CA LYS A 147 20.31 15.98 7.39
C LYS A 147 18.91 16.57 7.65
N GLU A 148 18.58 17.67 7.01
CA GLU A 148 17.26 18.31 7.07
C GLU A 148 16.20 17.48 6.39
N GLU A 149 16.46 16.99 5.17
CA GLU A 149 15.53 16.12 4.42
C GLU A 149 15.28 14.82 5.16
N PHE A 150 16.34 14.23 5.73
CA PHE A 150 16.22 13.00 6.53
C PHE A 150 15.36 13.21 7.78
N LYS A 151 15.58 14.32 8.51
CA LYS A 151 14.75 14.67 9.67
C LYS A 151 13.29 14.87 9.30
N LYS A 152 13.04 15.56 8.18
CA LYS A 152 11.69 15.76 7.66
C LYS A 152 11.02 14.43 7.35
N MET A 153 11.71 13.54 6.65
CA MET A 153 11.22 12.20 6.34
C MET A 153 10.86 11.41 7.62
N ILE A 154 11.72 11.43 8.64
CA ILE A 154 11.45 10.75 9.90
C ILE A 154 10.22 11.34 10.60
N GLU A 155 10.07 12.66 10.59
CA GLU A 155 8.91 13.30 11.21
C GLU A 155 7.60 13.01 10.48
N GLU A 156 7.62 12.97 9.14
CA GLU A 156 6.49 12.53 8.32
C GLU A 156 6.10 11.07 8.66
N ARG A 157 7.09 10.18 8.81
CA ARG A 157 6.86 8.79 9.23
C ARG A 157 6.23 8.69 10.63
N LYS A 158 6.67 9.49 11.58
CA LYS A 158 6.03 9.54 12.90
C LYS A 158 4.56 9.94 12.84
N GLN A 159 4.21 10.87 11.96
CA GLN A 159 2.82 11.25 11.75
C GLN A 159 2.01 10.11 11.11
N GLU A 160 2.57 9.41 10.12
CA GLU A 160 1.93 8.22 9.54
C GLU A 160 1.59 7.19 10.64
N TYR A 161 2.54 6.87 11.52
CA TYR A 161 2.30 5.87 12.58
C TYR A 161 1.22 6.28 13.58
N LYS A 162 1.05 7.57 13.87
CA LYS A 162 -0.04 8.04 14.74
C LYS A 162 -1.42 7.78 14.15
N ILE A 163 -1.57 7.92 12.83
CA ILE A 163 -2.87 7.70 12.17
C ILE A 163 -3.18 6.24 11.86
N ILE A 164 -2.16 5.37 11.86
CA ILE A 164 -2.33 3.92 11.66
C ILE A 164 -2.36 3.13 12.97
N ASP A 165 -2.23 3.78 14.12
CA ASP A 165 -2.10 3.15 15.44
C ASP A 165 -3.23 2.15 15.79
N GLN A 166 -4.45 2.39 15.25
CA GLN A 166 -5.60 1.48 15.42
C GLN A 166 -5.78 0.49 14.27
N ALA A 167 -4.94 0.55 13.22
CA ALA A 167 -5.00 -0.37 12.10
C ALA A 167 -4.23 -1.65 12.41
N SER A 168 -4.66 -2.78 11.80
CA SER A 168 -3.87 -4.01 11.84
C SER A 168 -2.59 -3.84 11.03
N MET A 169 -1.48 -4.34 11.53
CA MET A 169 -0.19 -4.28 10.85
C MET A 169 0.52 -5.63 10.94
N VAL A 170 1.11 -6.06 9.84
CA VAL A 170 1.99 -7.24 9.78
C VAL A 170 3.23 -6.92 8.94
N TYR A 171 4.34 -7.53 9.32
CA TYR A 171 5.59 -7.52 8.56
C TYR A 171 5.84 -8.89 7.98
N ILE A 172 6.41 -8.96 6.80
CA ILE A 172 6.84 -10.23 6.22
C ILE A 172 8.37 -10.24 6.16
N GLU A 173 8.97 -11.10 6.97
CA GLU A 173 10.42 -11.23 7.08
C GLU A 173 11.04 -11.70 5.76
N GLY A 174 12.17 -11.12 5.40
CA GLY A 174 12.86 -11.45 4.16
C GLY A 174 12.27 -10.80 2.91
N THR A 175 11.30 -9.88 3.06
CA THR A 175 10.72 -9.13 1.93
C THR A 175 11.34 -7.75 1.79
N GLU A 176 11.34 -7.26 0.56
CA GLU A 176 11.59 -5.89 0.14
C GLU A 176 10.40 -5.37 -0.68
N HIS A 177 10.44 -4.11 -1.06
CA HIS A 177 9.32 -3.38 -1.66
C HIS A 177 8.60 -4.14 -2.79
N TYR A 178 9.32 -4.72 -3.75
CA TYR A 178 8.70 -5.38 -4.90
C TYR A 178 8.28 -6.84 -4.64
N ASN A 179 8.46 -7.36 -3.41
CA ASN A 179 7.88 -8.64 -3.02
C ASN A 179 6.35 -8.60 -2.88
N PHE A 180 5.73 -7.43 -2.88
CA PHE A 180 4.27 -7.26 -2.90
C PHE A 180 3.70 -7.16 -4.31
N THR A 181 4.47 -7.56 -5.32
CA THR A 181 4.10 -7.61 -6.74
C THR A 181 4.47 -8.94 -7.35
N ASP A 182 3.94 -9.24 -8.54
CA ASP A 182 4.29 -10.46 -9.28
C ASP A 182 5.73 -10.43 -9.84
N LEU A 183 6.41 -9.29 -9.80
CA LEU A 183 7.79 -9.16 -10.27
C LEU A 183 8.74 -10.16 -9.61
N GLN A 184 8.52 -10.51 -8.34
CA GLN A 184 9.29 -11.52 -7.62
C GLN A 184 9.26 -12.92 -8.28
N LEU A 185 8.22 -13.21 -9.09
CA LEU A 185 8.04 -14.50 -9.77
C LEU A 185 8.78 -14.58 -11.11
N TYR A 186 9.09 -13.42 -11.72
CA TYR A 186 9.61 -13.37 -13.09
C TYR A 186 11.11 -13.31 -13.19
N SER A 187 11.82 -12.75 -12.21
CA SER A 187 13.25 -12.52 -12.36
C SER A 187 14.04 -12.55 -11.06
N LYS A 188 15.02 -13.46 -11.02
CA LYS A 188 16.03 -13.48 -9.94
C LYS A 188 16.98 -12.28 -9.97
N LEU A 189 17.02 -11.54 -11.08
CA LEU A 189 17.83 -10.33 -11.21
C LEU A 189 17.35 -9.23 -10.26
N LEU A 190 16.05 -9.17 -9.98
CA LEU A 190 15.49 -8.18 -9.06
C LEU A 190 16.06 -8.33 -7.65
N LYS A 191 16.37 -9.55 -7.22
CA LYS A 191 17.05 -9.81 -5.95
C LYS A 191 18.48 -9.26 -5.95
N GLN A 192 19.22 -9.40 -7.05
CA GLN A 192 20.58 -8.85 -7.17
C GLN A 192 20.58 -7.32 -7.14
N LEU A 193 19.49 -6.70 -7.59
CA LEU A 193 19.28 -5.25 -7.55
C LEU A 193 18.68 -4.76 -6.23
N SER A 194 18.55 -5.63 -5.22
CA SER A 194 17.91 -5.31 -3.92
C SER A 194 16.46 -4.77 -4.06
N MET A 195 15.79 -5.13 -5.14
CA MET A 195 14.37 -4.77 -5.37
C MET A 195 13.42 -5.78 -4.73
N THR A 196 13.85 -7.06 -4.60
CA THR A 196 13.17 -8.11 -3.85
C THR A 196 14.11 -8.67 -2.79
N GLY A 197 13.56 -9.15 -1.68
CA GLY A 197 14.29 -9.70 -0.57
C GLY A 197 14.66 -11.18 -0.75
N ASP A 198 15.08 -11.80 0.36
CA ASP A 198 15.61 -13.16 0.37
C ASP A 198 14.54 -14.26 0.39
N ILE A 199 13.30 -13.91 0.72
CA ILE A 199 12.18 -14.85 0.74
C ILE A 199 11.94 -15.46 -0.64
N ASP A 200 11.53 -16.72 -0.68
CA ASP A 200 11.09 -17.35 -1.92
C ASP A 200 9.84 -16.65 -2.47
N GLY A 201 9.85 -16.32 -3.78
CA GLY A 201 8.79 -15.51 -4.40
C GLY A 201 7.42 -16.20 -4.39
N GLU A 202 7.35 -17.51 -4.66
CA GLU A 202 6.09 -18.26 -4.63
C GLU A 202 5.56 -18.39 -3.19
N ARG A 203 6.46 -18.64 -2.24
CA ARG A 203 6.12 -18.67 -0.81
C ARG A 203 5.54 -17.32 -0.37
N ASN A 204 6.19 -16.22 -0.72
CA ASN A 204 5.72 -14.88 -0.36
C ASN A 204 4.39 -14.54 -1.04
N ALA A 205 4.22 -14.83 -2.32
CA ALA A 205 2.96 -14.62 -3.02
C ALA A 205 1.81 -15.39 -2.34
N ASN A 206 2.07 -16.62 -1.88
CA ASN A 206 1.10 -17.40 -1.10
C ASN A 206 0.75 -16.70 0.23
N ILE A 207 1.74 -16.22 0.98
CA ILE A 207 1.55 -15.51 2.25
C ILE A 207 0.68 -14.27 2.01
N VAL A 208 1.08 -13.40 1.09
CA VAL A 208 0.34 -12.16 0.78
C VAL A 208 -1.11 -12.46 0.42
N ASN A 209 -1.34 -13.40 -0.51
CA ASN A 209 -2.69 -13.76 -0.93
C ASN A 209 -3.55 -14.32 0.21
N ARG A 210 -2.98 -15.14 1.10
CA ARG A 210 -3.70 -15.69 2.24
C ARG A 210 -4.09 -14.63 3.26
N TYR A 211 -3.20 -13.71 3.58
CA TYR A 211 -3.48 -12.64 4.52
C TYR A 211 -4.47 -11.61 3.96
N VAL A 212 -4.34 -11.25 2.68
CA VAL A 212 -5.31 -10.39 1.97
C VAL A 212 -6.70 -11.02 2.00
N LEU A 213 -6.80 -12.30 1.65
CA LEU A 213 -8.08 -13.01 1.63
C LEU A 213 -8.70 -13.13 3.03
N ASP A 214 -7.89 -13.48 4.03
CA ASP A 214 -8.35 -13.61 5.44
C ASP A 214 -8.87 -12.27 5.97
N PHE A 215 -8.16 -11.17 5.67
CA PHE A 215 -8.57 -9.82 6.05
C PHE A 215 -9.92 -9.42 5.41
N PHE A 216 -10.05 -9.54 4.10
CA PHE A 216 -11.29 -9.16 3.42
C PHE A 216 -12.45 -10.11 3.75
N ASN A 217 -12.21 -11.40 3.96
CA ASN A 217 -13.24 -12.30 4.41
C ASN A 217 -13.77 -11.89 5.79
N LYS A 218 -12.89 -11.53 6.72
CA LYS A 218 -13.30 -11.04 8.05
C LYS A 218 -14.16 -9.79 7.97
N HIS A 219 -13.73 -8.80 7.20
CA HIS A 219 -14.32 -7.46 7.28
C HIS A 219 -15.41 -7.17 6.23
N LEU A 220 -15.50 -8.00 5.17
CA LEU A 220 -16.53 -7.86 4.14
C LEU A 220 -17.54 -9.01 4.11
N LYS A 221 -17.20 -10.17 4.74
CA LYS A 221 -18.06 -11.35 4.73
C LYS A 221 -18.28 -11.94 6.13
N GLU A 222 -17.74 -11.32 7.16
CA GLU A 222 -17.83 -11.76 8.56
C GLU A 222 -17.33 -13.21 8.78
N THR A 223 -16.36 -13.65 7.96
CA THR A 223 -15.75 -15.00 8.05
C THR A 223 -14.23 -14.89 8.05
N GLY A 224 -13.50 -15.85 8.63
CA GLY A 224 -12.03 -15.81 8.67
C GLY A 224 -11.46 -14.89 9.75
N GLY A 225 -10.31 -14.27 9.48
CA GLY A 225 -9.61 -13.34 10.38
C GLY A 225 -8.65 -14.00 11.37
N GLY A 226 -8.40 -15.29 11.22
CA GLY A 226 -7.48 -16.02 12.09
C GLY A 226 -6.02 -15.66 11.86
N LEU A 227 -5.64 -15.37 10.62
CA LEU A 227 -4.25 -15.04 10.25
C LEU A 227 -3.85 -13.63 10.69
N ILE A 228 -4.76 -12.66 10.56
CA ILE A 228 -4.47 -11.26 10.89
C ILE A 228 -4.58 -10.93 12.40
N SER A 229 -4.99 -11.90 13.22
CA SER A 229 -5.26 -11.68 14.64
C SER A 229 -4.09 -12.10 15.55
N LYS A 230 -3.25 -13.01 15.11
CA LYS A 230 -2.12 -13.56 15.89
C LYS A 230 -1.12 -14.31 15.00
N PRO A 231 0.12 -14.50 15.48
CA PRO A 231 1.12 -15.31 14.80
C PRO A 231 0.59 -16.72 14.47
N ASN A 232 0.95 -17.22 13.30
CA ASN A 232 0.56 -18.55 12.83
C ASN A 232 1.82 -19.37 12.50
N PRO A 233 1.99 -20.58 13.09
CA PRO A 233 3.16 -21.42 12.83
C PRO A 233 3.36 -21.84 11.37
N SER A 234 2.28 -21.83 10.56
CA SER A 234 2.38 -22.12 9.12
C SER A 234 2.97 -20.96 8.30
N TYR A 235 3.05 -19.77 8.90
CA TYR A 235 3.59 -18.53 8.30
C TYR A 235 4.55 -17.84 9.27
N PRO A 236 5.68 -18.50 9.62
CA PRO A 236 6.62 -17.97 10.62
C PRO A 236 7.31 -16.69 10.15
N GLU A 237 7.28 -16.40 8.85
CA GLU A 237 7.81 -15.18 8.23
C GLU A 237 6.95 -13.93 8.58
N VAL A 238 5.66 -14.14 8.91
CA VAL A 238 4.78 -13.03 9.26
C VAL A 238 4.96 -12.66 10.71
N LYS A 239 5.36 -11.41 10.94
CA LYS A 239 5.58 -10.84 12.25
C LYS A 239 4.54 -9.77 12.55
N PHE A 240 4.14 -9.70 13.79
CA PHE A 240 3.28 -8.65 14.32
C PHE A 240 4.13 -7.61 15.05
N PRO A 241 3.75 -6.31 15.03
CA PRO A 241 4.42 -5.32 15.84
C PRO A 241 4.48 -5.80 17.30
N LYS A 242 5.59 -5.56 17.98
CA LYS A 242 5.62 -5.71 19.43
C LYS A 242 4.78 -4.61 20.04
N GLU A 243 3.90 -4.99 20.95
CA GLU A 243 3.18 -4.06 21.83
C GLU A 243 4.14 -3.17 22.64
#